data_9ed3290cdbec418c6f5910f4dc1ce17a
#
_entry.id   9ed3290cdbec418c6f5910f4dc1ce17a
#
_cell.length_a   1.000
_cell.length_b   1.000
_cell.length_c   1.000
_cell.angle_alpha   90.00
_cell.angle_beta   90.00
_cell.angle_gamma   90.00
#
_symmetry.space_group_name_H-M   'P 1'
#
loop_
_entity.id
_entity.type
_entity.pdbx_description
1 polymer ?
#
loop_
_entity_poly.entity_id
_entity_poly.type
_entity_poly.pdbx_seq_one_letter_code
_entity_poly.pdbx_strand_id
1 'polypeptide(L)'
;MAYDIFSQTDDKAYVVDIFTEPIEFNVPAYQRGYRWGKEEVNKLLADLDEVIISDKEYCLNPISLSPPNGVGRIDVIDGQQRLTTLYILYDYLNVINIRAKIYYEARNSSVDIKSILTNIKNGAIGNNVDEYFFNETYKAIEEYFKVPSQKNNEFKNYLKNNKLHYLVYKVDKNDVHGVFIRMNKEKIPLTDAEKVKSLFVSYDEDKKMILN
;
A
#
# COMPACT_ATOMS: atom_id res chain seq x y z
N MET A 1 2.66 -3.39 -24.79
CA MET A 1 3.27 -4.32 -23.81
C MET A 1 2.53 -4.13 -22.50
N ALA A 2 2.32 -5.21 -21.72
CA ALA A 2 1.77 -5.06 -20.38
C ALA A 2 2.81 -4.35 -19.49
N TYR A 3 2.36 -3.50 -18.58
CA TYR A 3 3.21 -2.82 -17.61
C TYR A 3 3.82 -3.87 -16.65
N ASP A 4 5.12 -3.88 -16.54
CA ASP A 4 5.86 -4.73 -15.61
C ASP A 4 6.57 -3.86 -14.58
N ILE A 5 6.08 -3.87 -13.35
CA ILE A 5 6.62 -3.07 -12.24
C ILE A 5 8.08 -3.42 -11.91
N PHE A 6 8.55 -4.61 -12.29
CA PHE A 6 9.92 -5.09 -12.03
C PHE A 6 10.91 -4.76 -13.14
N SER A 7 10.45 -4.24 -14.27
CA SER A 7 11.27 -3.93 -15.45
C SER A 7 11.33 -2.44 -15.75
N GLN A 8 11.05 -1.61 -14.74
CA GLN A 8 11.12 -0.16 -14.89
C GLN A 8 12.57 0.32 -14.90
N THR A 9 12.84 1.37 -15.68
CA THR A 9 14.15 2.01 -15.74
C THR A 9 14.52 2.58 -14.35
N ASP A 10 15.72 2.31 -13.89
CA ASP A 10 16.26 2.76 -12.59
C ASP A 10 15.43 2.28 -11.37
N ASP A 11 14.74 1.14 -11.49
CA ASP A 11 13.83 0.60 -10.47
C ASP A 11 12.73 1.56 -10.01
N LYS A 12 12.47 2.59 -10.81
CA LYS A 12 11.53 3.68 -10.54
C LYS A 12 10.12 3.32 -11.00
N ALA A 13 9.16 3.23 -10.10
CA ALA A 13 7.76 3.03 -10.45
C ALA A 13 6.90 4.23 -10.01
N TYR A 14 6.30 4.93 -10.96
CA TYR A 14 5.41 6.05 -10.65
C TYR A 14 4.08 5.56 -10.09
N VAL A 15 3.60 6.25 -9.06
CA VAL A 15 2.38 5.84 -8.35
C VAL A 15 1.16 5.87 -9.28
N VAL A 16 1.09 6.86 -10.17
CA VAL A 16 0.02 6.94 -11.16
C VAL A 16 0.00 5.72 -12.09
N ASP A 17 1.16 5.27 -12.57
CA ASP A 17 1.27 4.09 -13.44
C ASP A 17 0.88 2.81 -12.67
N ILE A 18 1.39 2.66 -11.43
CA ILE A 18 1.03 1.54 -10.55
C ILE A 18 -0.50 1.42 -10.42
N PHE A 19 -1.20 2.55 -10.26
CA PHE A 19 -2.64 2.52 -10.00
C PHE A 19 -3.50 2.49 -11.27
N THR A 20 -2.99 2.93 -12.42
CA THR A 20 -3.70 2.82 -13.70
C THR A 20 -3.61 1.43 -14.33
N GLU A 21 -2.61 0.64 -13.96
CA GLU A 21 -2.43 -0.71 -14.47
C GLU A 21 -3.20 -1.75 -13.65
N PRO A 22 -3.63 -2.87 -14.26
CA PRO A 22 -4.41 -3.90 -13.59
C PRO A 22 -3.54 -4.82 -12.72
N ILE A 23 -2.75 -4.22 -11.84
CA ILE A 23 -1.88 -4.93 -10.91
C ILE A 23 -2.69 -5.36 -9.70
N GLU A 24 -2.55 -6.62 -9.28
CA GLU A 24 -3.12 -7.11 -8.04
C GLU A 24 -2.01 -7.28 -6.98
N PHE A 25 -2.08 -6.47 -5.93
CA PHE A 25 -1.18 -6.56 -4.78
C PHE A 25 -1.80 -7.40 -3.68
N ASN A 26 -0.97 -8.16 -2.99
CA ASN A 26 -1.34 -8.93 -1.81
C ASN A 26 -0.50 -8.51 -0.61
N VAL A 27 -1.13 -8.27 0.53
CA VAL A 27 -0.45 -8.11 1.81
C VAL A 27 -0.54 -9.45 2.54
N PRO A 28 0.59 -10.19 2.64
CA PRO A 28 0.59 -11.54 3.18
C PRO A 28 0.09 -11.62 4.62
N ALA A 29 -0.46 -12.78 5.00
CA ALA A 29 -1.09 -13.00 6.30
C ALA A 29 -0.14 -12.87 7.50
N TYR A 30 1.17 -13.08 7.30
CA TYR A 30 2.15 -12.91 8.37
C TYR A 30 2.42 -11.45 8.72
N GLN A 31 2.08 -10.51 7.82
CA GLN A 31 2.24 -9.09 8.09
C GLN A 31 1.12 -8.57 9.00
N ARG A 32 1.41 -7.46 9.68
CA ARG A 32 0.35 -6.71 10.35
C ARG A 32 -0.60 -6.12 9.32
N GLY A 33 -1.86 -5.98 9.68
CA GLY A 33 -2.82 -5.28 8.85
C GLY A 33 -2.53 -3.77 8.75
N TYR A 34 -3.40 -3.04 8.10
CA TYR A 34 -3.29 -1.59 8.01
C TYR A 34 -3.49 -0.93 9.39
N ARG A 35 -2.60 0.02 9.74
CA ARG A 35 -2.55 0.64 11.08
C ARG A 35 -2.30 2.14 11.09
N TRP A 36 -2.08 2.77 9.92
CA TRP A 36 -1.93 4.22 9.91
C TRP A 36 -3.23 4.89 10.33
N GLY A 37 -3.10 5.85 11.23
CA GLY A 37 -4.17 6.72 11.71
C GLY A 37 -3.98 8.14 11.19
N LYS A 38 -4.71 9.06 11.80
CA LYS A 38 -4.74 10.49 11.42
C LYS A 38 -3.34 11.13 11.42
N GLU A 39 -2.48 10.77 12.38
CA GLU A 39 -1.15 11.39 12.51
C GLU A 39 -0.24 11.05 11.33
N GLU A 40 -0.12 9.76 10.99
CA GLU A 40 0.72 9.30 9.89
C GLU A 40 0.18 9.80 8.53
N VAL A 41 -1.13 9.80 8.37
CA VAL A 41 -1.79 10.32 7.16
C VAL A 41 -1.51 11.81 7.00
N ASN A 42 -1.71 12.61 8.05
CA ASN A 42 -1.46 14.06 8.01
C ASN A 42 0.01 14.38 7.76
N LYS A 43 0.93 13.59 8.30
CA LYS A 43 2.35 13.74 8.01
C LYS A 43 2.65 13.50 6.53
N LEU A 44 2.13 12.43 5.94
CA LEU A 44 2.30 12.17 4.50
C LEU A 44 1.69 13.31 3.66
N LEU A 45 0.51 13.82 4.02
CA LEU A 45 -0.14 14.91 3.30
C LEU A 45 0.66 16.23 3.41
N ALA A 46 1.28 16.49 4.57
CA ALA A 46 2.15 17.66 4.76
C ALA A 46 3.44 17.55 3.94
N ASP A 47 4.07 16.38 3.90
CA ASP A 47 5.24 16.11 3.07
C ASP A 47 4.92 16.32 1.57
N LEU A 48 3.74 15.87 1.13
CA LEU A 48 3.28 16.09 -0.25
C LEU A 48 3.00 17.57 -0.54
N ASP A 49 2.41 18.32 0.40
CA ASP A 49 2.20 19.77 0.25
C ASP A 49 3.51 20.51 -0.02
N GLU A 50 4.55 20.22 0.77
CA GLU A 50 5.84 20.86 0.63
C GLU A 50 6.46 20.61 -0.75
N VAL A 51 6.32 19.37 -1.23
CA VAL A 51 6.87 18.99 -2.54
C VAL A 51 6.06 19.58 -3.70
N ILE A 52 4.73 19.66 -3.56
CA ILE A 52 3.83 20.25 -4.56
C ILE A 52 4.19 21.73 -4.80
N ILE A 53 4.45 22.48 -3.72
CA ILE A 53 4.87 23.90 -3.81
C ILE A 53 6.17 24.05 -4.61
N SER A 54 7.11 23.10 -4.48
CA SER A 54 8.38 23.13 -5.21
C SER A 54 8.30 22.54 -6.61
N ASP A 55 7.20 21.91 -6.98
CA ASP A 55 6.93 21.22 -8.24
C ASP A 55 8.00 20.18 -8.65
N LYS A 56 8.70 19.60 -7.67
CA LYS A 56 9.75 18.60 -7.89
C LYS A 56 9.20 17.17 -7.89
N GLU A 57 9.95 16.24 -8.44
CA GLU A 57 9.70 14.82 -8.21
C GLU A 57 9.91 14.47 -6.73
N TYR A 58 9.08 13.58 -6.22
CA TYR A 58 9.17 13.06 -4.85
C TYR A 58 9.35 11.55 -4.85
N CYS A 59 10.47 11.12 -4.31
CA CYS A 59 10.75 9.73 -4.10
C CYS A 59 10.20 9.30 -2.74
N LEU A 60 9.19 8.45 -2.76
CA LEU A 60 8.72 7.76 -1.56
C LEU A 60 9.81 6.81 -1.04
N ASN A 61 9.75 6.45 0.24
CA ASN A 61 10.61 5.37 0.73
C ASN A 61 10.38 4.11 -0.11
N PRO A 62 11.43 3.29 -0.35
CA PRO A 62 11.33 2.11 -1.18
C PRO A 62 10.14 1.21 -0.83
N ILE A 63 9.61 0.53 -1.84
CA ILE A 63 8.65 -0.55 -1.68
C ILE A 63 9.32 -1.88 -2.05
N SER A 64 9.14 -2.89 -1.21
CA SER A 64 9.70 -4.22 -1.45
C SER A 64 8.60 -5.16 -1.90
N LEU A 65 8.77 -5.72 -3.08
CA LEU A 65 7.79 -6.55 -3.76
C LEU A 65 8.39 -7.92 -4.12
N SER A 66 7.63 -8.97 -3.90
CA SER A 66 7.94 -10.31 -4.40
C SER A 66 7.28 -10.52 -5.77
N PRO A 67 7.89 -11.29 -6.68
CA PRO A 67 7.24 -11.68 -7.93
C PRO A 67 5.89 -12.36 -7.70
N PRO A 68 4.98 -12.36 -8.69
CA PRO A 68 3.62 -12.88 -8.54
C PRO A 68 3.56 -14.26 -7.91
N ASN A 69 2.68 -14.41 -6.91
CA ASN A 69 2.41 -15.67 -6.24
C ASN A 69 1.57 -16.63 -7.11
N GLY A 70 1.16 -17.79 -6.57
CA GLY A 70 0.41 -18.81 -7.28
C GLY A 70 -0.95 -18.38 -7.84
N VAL A 71 -1.50 -17.27 -7.36
CA VAL A 71 -2.76 -16.65 -7.84
C VAL A 71 -2.51 -15.41 -8.72
N GLY A 72 -1.26 -15.15 -9.09
CA GLY A 72 -0.88 -14.03 -9.96
C GLY A 72 -0.76 -12.68 -9.26
N ARG A 73 -0.84 -12.62 -7.93
CA ARG A 73 -0.70 -11.38 -7.15
C ARG A 73 0.73 -11.12 -6.75
N ILE A 74 1.11 -9.85 -6.71
CA ILE A 74 2.42 -9.37 -6.23
C ILE A 74 2.34 -9.18 -4.71
N ASP A 75 3.17 -9.91 -3.96
CA ASP A 75 3.20 -9.74 -2.50
C ASP A 75 3.99 -8.48 -2.12
N VAL A 76 3.36 -7.63 -1.32
CA VAL A 76 4.00 -6.43 -0.75
C VAL A 76 4.71 -6.82 0.53
N ILE A 77 6.04 -6.89 0.49
CA ILE A 77 6.87 -7.31 1.64
C ILE A 77 7.14 -6.14 2.58
N ASP A 78 7.32 -4.94 2.04
CA ASP A 78 7.41 -3.69 2.80
C ASP A 78 6.80 -2.53 2.01
N GLY A 79 6.34 -1.49 2.72
CA GLY A 79 5.72 -0.30 2.12
C GLY A 79 4.19 -0.36 2.05
N GLN A 80 3.55 -1.41 2.56
CA GLN A 80 2.11 -1.63 2.51
C GLN A 80 1.28 -0.45 3.07
N GLN A 81 1.71 0.16 4.17
CA GLN A 81 0.98 1.27 4.80
C GLN A 81 0.89 2.47 3.84
N ARG A 82 2.02 2.88 3.25
CA ARG A 82 2.07 3.98 2.29
C ARG A 82 1.31 3.67 1.00
N LEU A 83 1.49 2.47 0.45
CA LEU A 83 0.78 2.05 -0.75
C LEU A 83 -0.73 2.14 -0.55
N THR A 84 -1.23 1.64 0.58
CA THR A 84 -2.65 1.68 0.92
C THR A 84 -3.15 3.11 1.16
N THR A 85 -2.39 3.94 1.88
CA THR A 85 -2.77 5.34 2.13
C THR A 85 -2.86 6.13 0.82
N LEU A 86 -1.87 5.96 -0.07
CA LEU A 86 -1.91 6.60 -1.39
C LEU A 86 -3.07 6.09 -2.24
N TYR A 87 -3.37 4.79 -2.19
CA TYR A 87 -4.55 4.25 -2.87
C TYR A 87 -5.84 4.95 -2.39
N ILE A 88 -6.03 5.09 -1.08
CA ILE A 88 -7.19 5.78 -0.49
C ILE A 88 -7.21 7.26 -0.91
N LEU A 89 -6.06 7.94 -0.93
CA LEU A 89 -5.93 9.33 -1.37
C LEU A 89 -6.32 9.51 -2.84
N TYR A 90 -5.82 8.65 -3.74
CA TYR A 90 -6.16 8.68 -5.16
C TYR A 90 -7.65 8.41 -5.40
N ASP A 91 -8.23 7.48 -4.65
CA ASP A 91 -9.65 7.14 -4.72
C ASP A 91 -10.54 8.27 -4.16
N TYR A 92 -10.16 8.89 -3.03
CA TYR A 92 -10.87 10.03 -2.46
C TYR A 92 -10.86 11.24 -3.40
N LEU A 93 -9.71 11.62 -3.90
CA LEU A 93 -9.56 12.76 -4.80
C LEU A 93 -10.08 12.48 -6.23
N ASN A 94 -10.37 11.23 -6.56
CA ASN A 94 -10.74 10.80 -7.90
C ASN A 94 -9.74 11.30 -8.97
N VAL A 95 -8.45 11.04 -8.72
CA VAL A 95 -7.35 11.53 -9.55
C VAL A 95 -7.35 10.84 -10.92
N ILE A 96 -7.56 9.52 -10.92
CA ILE A 96 -7.51 8.61 -12.06
C ILE A 96 -8.55 7.50 -11.92
N ASN A 97 -8.80 6.76 -13.00
CA ASN A 97 -9.52 5.49 -12.89
C ASN A 97 -8.57 4.40 -12.36
N ILE A 98 -8.66 4.10 -11.07
CA ILE A 98 -7.82 3.08 -10.43
C ILE A 98 -8.22 1.70 -10.93
N ARG A 99 -7.26 0.95 -11.51
CA ARG A 99 -7.40 -0.43 -11.96
C ARG A 99 -6.65 -1.41 -11.07
N ALA A 100 -5.64 -0.94 -10.34
CA ALA A 100 -4.94 -1.75 -9.36
C ALA A 100 -5.88 -2.20 -8.24
N LYS A 101 -5.59 -3.35 -7.64
CA LYS A 101 -6.30 -3.89 -6.48
C LYS A 101 -5.32 -4.21 -5.37
N ILE A 102 -5.75 -4.05 -4.12
CA ILE A 102 -4.96 -4.42 -2.95
C ILE A 102 -5.80 -5.35 -2.07
N TYR A 103 -5.23 -6.48 -1.72
CA TYR A 103 -5.85 -7.50 -0.88
C TYR A 103 -5.06 -7.68 0.41
N TYR A 104 -5.77 -7.88 1.51
CA TYR A 104 -5.19 -8.20 2.81
C TYR A 104 -5.52 -9.66 3.15
N GLU A 105 -4.57 -10.56 2.95
CA GLU A 105 -4.76 -12.00 3.07
C GLU A 105 -5.25 -12.44 4.46
N ALA A 106 -4.76 -11.78 5.53
CA ALA A 106 -5.14 -12.08 6.90
C ALA A 106 -6.63 -11.81 7.22
N ARG A 107 -7.39 -11.16 6.32
CA ARG A 107 -8.81 -10.81 6.52
C ARG A 107 -9.73 -11.61 5.62
N ASN A 108 -9.70 -11.28 4.36
CA ASN A 108 -10.40 -12.00 3.31
C ASN A 108 -9.70 -11.72 1.99
N SER A 109 -8.91 -12.66 1.53
CA SER A 109 -8.11 -12.51 0.30
C SER A 109 -8.93 -12.33 -0.98
N SER A 110 -10.25 -12.49 -0.92
CA SER A 110 -11.15 -12.26 -2.07
C SER A 110 -11.72 -10.84 -2.14
N VAL A 111 -11.57 -10.03 -1.08
CA VAL A 111 -12.11 -8.66 -1.01
C VAL A 111 -10.97 -7.66 -1.15
N ASP A 112 -11.00 -6.86 -2.21
CA ASP A 112 -10.06 -5.74 -2.38
C ASP A 112 -10.52 -4.50 -1.58
N ILE A 113 -9.57 -3.60 -1.29
CA ILE A 113 -9.86 -2.41 -0.48
C ILE A 113 -10.82 -1.44 -1.17
N LYS A 114 -10.96 -1.46 -2.50
CA LYS A 114 -11.91 -0.59 -3.21
C LYS A 114 -13.36 -0.88 -2.81
N SER A 115 -13.68 -2.16 -2.65
CA SER A 115 -15.00 -2.59 -2.18
C SER A 115 -15.28 -2.08 -0.76
N ILE A 116 -14.27 -2.14 0.12
CA ILE A 116 -14.36 -1.64 1.50
C ILE A 116 -14.54 -0.12 1.51
N LEU A 117 -13.75 0.62 0.72
CA LEU A 117 -13.86 2.08 0.60
C LEU A 117 -15.23 2.51 0.07
N THR A 118 -15.82 1.75 -0.85
CA THR A 118 -17.18 2.02 -1.33
C THR A 118 -18.20 1.93 -0.20
N ASN A 119 -18.07 0.94 0.68
CA ASN A 119 -18.94 0.80 1.84
C ASN A 119 -18.72 1.95 2.85
N ILE A 120 -17.46 2.35 3.10
CA ILE A 120 -17.12 3.48 3.98
C ILE A 120 -17.75 4.78 3.45
N LYS A 121 -17.65 5.05 2.14
CA LYS A 121 -18.30 6.21 1.49
C LYS A 121 -19.81 6.21 1.68
N ASN A 122 -20.43 5.05 1.77
CA ASN A 122 -21.85 4.87 2.01
C ASN A 122 -22.23 4.85 3.51
N GLY A 123 -21.29 5.22 4.40
CA GLY A 123 -21.54 5.36 5.83
C GLY A 123 -21.38 4.07 6.64
N ALA A 124 -20.82 3.01 6.08
CA ALA A 124 -20.55 1.79 6.84
C ALA A 124 -19.43 2.05 7.88
N ILE A 125 -19.63 1.53 9.07
CA ILE A 125 -18.59 1.44 10.09
C ILE A 125 -17.84 0.13 9.84
N GLY A 126 -16.50 0.17 9.83
CA GLY A 126 -15.69 -1.00 9.56
C GLY A 126 -15.99 -2.19 10.51
N ASN A 127 -16.01 -3.40 9.97
CA ASN A 127 -16.35 -4.63 10.68
C ASN A 127 -15.13 -5.28 11.36
N ASN A 128 -13.95 -4.78 11.10
CA ASN A 128 -12.69 -5.28 11.67
C ASN A 128 -11.68 -4.16 11.86
N VAL A 129 -10.56 -4.48 12.50
CA VAL A 129 -9.52 -3.48 12.86
C VAL A 129 -8.92 -2.78 11.63
N ASP A 130 -8.73 -3.48 10.51
CA ASP A 130 -8.17 -2.87 9.31
C ASP A 130 -9.17 -1.91 8.66
N GLU A 131 -10.44 -2.29 8.57
CA GLU A 131 -11.52 -1.43 8.07
C GLU A 131 -11.72 -0.20 8.95
N TYR A 132 -11.54 -0.34 10.27
CA TYR A 132 -11.52 0.81 11.18
C TYR A 132 -10.42 1.81 10.77
N PHE A 133 -9.19 1.35 10.54
CA PHE A 133 -8.10 2.23 10.14
C PHE A 133 -8.26 2.76 8.71
N PHE A 134 -8.85 2.02 7.78
CA PHE A 134 -9.21 2.57 6.47
C PHE A 134 -10.20 3.72 6.61
N ASN A 135 -11.20 3.59 7.48
CA ASN A 135 -12.17 4.64 7.76
C ASN A 135 -11.51 5.87 8.40
N GLU A 136 -10.63 5.68 9.39
CA GLU A 136 -9.89 6.78 10.01
C GLU A 136 -8.97 7.51 9.01
N THR A 137 -8.31 6.76 8.11
CA THR A 137 -7.53 7.34 7.01
C THR A 137 -8.42 8.13 6.05
N TYR A 138 -9.56 7.56 5.65
CA TYR A 138 -10.50 8.25 4.78
C TYR A 138 -11.00 9.56 5.39
N LYS A 139 -11.37 9.55 6.67
CA LYS A 139 -11.80 10.76 7.41
C LYS A 139 -10.67 11.78 7.56
N ALA A 140 -9.43 11.35 7.82
CA ALA A 140 -8.30 12.25 7.91
C ALA A 140 -8.05 12.97 6.58
N ILE A 141 -8.13 12.25 5.45
CA ILE A 141 -8.04 12.83 4.11
C ILE A 141 -9.23 13.76 3.85
N GLU A 142 -10.45 13.33 4.17
CA GLU A 142 -11.65 14.17 4.01
C GLU A 142 -11.54 15.48 4.80
N GLU A 143 -11.10 15.43 6.06
CA GLU A 143 -10.89 16.61 6.89
C GLU A 143 -9.83 17.55 6.30
N TYR A 144 -8.74 16.98 5.76
CA TYR A 144 -7.66 17.75 5.15
C TYR A 144 -8.12 18.52 3.90
N PHE A 145 -8.98 17.91 3.10
CA PHE A 145 -9.51 18.50 1.86
C PHE A 145 -10.93 19.06 1.99
N LYS A 146 -11.44 19.20 3.21
CA LYS A 146 -12.83 19.63 3.48
C LYS A 146 -13.18 20.99 2.89
N VAL A 147 -12.21 21.90 2.83
CA VAL A 147 -12.40 23.20 2.20
C VAL A 147 -11.94 23.10 0.75
N PRO A 148 -12.86 23.14 -0.24
CA PRO A 148 -12.47 23.20 -1.64
C PRO A 148 -11.59 24.43 -1.86
N SER A 149 -10.37 24.22 -2.33
CA SER A 149 -9.39 25.27 -2.54
C SER A 149 -8.62 24.99 -3.82
N GLN A 150 -7.85 25.97 -4.29
CA GLN A 150 -6.86 25.78 -5.35
C GLN A 150 -5.92 24.62 -5.02
N LYS A 151 -5.60 24.42 -3.75
CA LYS A 151 -4.81 23.32 -3.22
C LYS A 151 -5.30 21.93 -3.66
N ASN A 152 -6.63 21.68 -3.65
CA ASN A 152 -7.18 20.40 -4.08
C ASN A 152 -6.86 20.11 -5.54
N ASN A 153 -6.88 21.13 -6.40
CA ASN A 153 -6.54 21.00 -7.82
C ASN A 153 -5.02 20.82 -8.02
N GLU A 154 -4.21 21.51 -7.23
CA GLU A 154 -2.74 21.35 -7.25
C GLU A 154 -2.34 19.93 -6.86
N PHE A 155 -2.92 19.38 -5.79
CA PHE A 155 -2.74 17.98 -5.40
C PHE A 155 -3.13 17.02 -6.53
N LYS A 156 -4.34 17.16 -7.09
CA LYS A 156 -4.79 16.31 -8.20
C LYS A 156 -3.84 16.35 -9.38
N ASN A 157 -3.42 17.56 -9.78
CA ASN A 157 -2.51 17.74 -10.90
C ASN A 157 -1.15 17.10 -10.62
N TYR A 158 -0.59 17.31 -9.43
CA TYR A 158 0.68 16.70 -9.03
C TYR A 158 0.61 15.17 -9.03
N LEU A 159 -0.42 14.59 -8.40
CA LEU A 159 -0.60 13.15 -8.31
C LEU A 159 -0.88 12.49 -9.67
N LYS A 160 -1.48 13.23 -10.62
CA LYS A 160 -1.75 12.74 -11.98
C LYS A 160 -0.52 12.70 -12.87
N ASN A 161 0.47 13.54 -12.59
CA ASN A 161 1.71 13.59 -13.34
C ASN A 161 2.73 12.59 -12.74
N ASN A 162 3.70 12.15 -13.54
CA ASN A 162 4.75 11.23 -13.11
C ASN A 162 5.79 11.94 -12.22
N LYS A 163 5.35 12.43 -11.05
CA LYS A 163 6.19 13.14 -10.08
C LYS A 163 6.36 12.38 -8.75
N LEU A 164 5.39 11.55 -8.41
CA LEU A 164 5.43 10.73 -7.20
C LEU A 164 5.81 9.29 -7.57
N HIS A 165 6.90 8.77 -7.02
CA HIS A 165 7.38 7.43 -7.37
C HIS A 165 7.95 6.66 -6.18
N TYR A 166 7.94 5.34 -6.31
CA TYR A 166 8.69 4.43 -5.45
C TYR A 166 9.98 3.98 -6.14
N LEU A 167 10.99 3.67 -5.35
CA LEU A 167 12.02 2.73 -5.76
C LEU A 167 11.54 1.32 -5.44
N VAL A 168 11.49 0.47 -6.46
CA VAL A 168 10.98 -0.90 -6.32
C VAL A 168 12.13 -1.84 -6.02
N TYR A 169 12.09 -2.46 -4.84
CA TYR A 169 13.04 -3.49 -4.46
C TYR A 169 12.42 -4.87 -4.71
N LYS A 170 12.94 -5.60 -5.69
CA LYS A 170 12.50 -6.95 -6.01
C LYS A 170 13.09 -7.95 -5.01
N VAL A 171 12.21 -8.64 -4.29
CA VAL A 171 12.59 -9.65 -3.30
C VAL A 171 12.57 -11.03 -3.94
N ASP A 172 13.61 -11.84 -3.74
CA ASP A 172 13.59 -13.24 -4.16
C ASP A 172 12.54 -14.02 -3.36
N LYS A 173 11.76 -14.87 -4.04
CA LYS A 173 10.73 -15.69 -3.41
C LYS A 173 11.25 -16.57 -2.27
N ASN A 174 12.50 -17.00 -2.39
CA ASN A 174 13.13 -17.88 -1.40
C ASN A 174 13.66 -17.12 -0.16
N ASP A 175 13.74 -15.77 -0.19
CA ASP A 175 14.25 -14.94 0.91
C ASP A 175 13.23 -13.93 1.45
N VAL A 176 11.96 -14.10 1.13
CA VAL A 176 10.89 -13.18 1.55
C VAL A 176 10.88 -12.97 3.06
N HIS A 177 10.94 -14.04 3.85
CA HIS A 177 10.97 -13.96 5.32
C HIS A 177 12.24 -13.29 5.85
N GLY A 178 13.40 -13.62 5.28
CA GLY A 178 14.67 -13.00 5.66
C GLY A 178 14.66 -11.50 5.40
N VAL A 179 14.16 -11.07 4.25
CA VAL A 179 14.00 -9.65 3.90
C VAL A 179 13.03 -8.97 4.85
N PHE A 180 11.85 -9.58 5.09
CA PHE A 180 10.86 -9.03 6.01
C PHE A 180 11.42 -8.78 7.41
N ILE A 181 12.14 -9.75 7.98
CA ILE A 181 12.76 -9.62 9.30
C ILE A 181 13.82 -8.51 9.29
N ARG A 182 14.72 -8.47 8.28
CA ARG A 182 15.77 -7.46 8.17
C ARG A 182 15.20 -6.05 8.06
N MET A 183 14.18 -5.86 7.22
CA MET A 183 13.56 -4.53 6.99
C MET A 183 12.78 -4.01 8.20
N ASN A 184 12.27 -4.91 9.05
CA ASN A 184 11.54 -4.51 10.26
C ASN A 184 12.44 -4.40 11.50
N LYS A 185 13.72 -4.82 11.42
CA LYS A 185 14.63 -4.80 12.59
C LYS A 185 14.93 -3.39 13.11
N GLU A 186 14.90 -2.39 12.22
CA GLU A 186 15.20 -0.98 12.55
C GLU A 186 13.95 -0.08 12.63
N LYS A 187 12.76 -0.65 12.34
CA LYS A 187 11.48 0.05 12.48
C LYS A 187 10.89 -0.20 13.87
N ILE A 188 9.70 0.33 14.14
CA ILE A 188 8.95 0.00 15.36
C ILE A 188 8.98 -1.52 15.53
N PRO A 189 9.59 -2.05 16.59
CA PRO A 189 9.81 -3.48 16.72
C PRO A 189 8.46 -4.21 16.66
N LEU A 190 8.41 -5.25 15.82
CA LEU A 190 7.28 -6.17 15.82
C LEU A 190 7.07 -6.65 17.24
N THR A 191 5.84 -6.66 17.70
CA THR A 191 5.49 -7.28 18.97
C THR A 191 5.88 -8.77 18.94
N ASP A 192 6.16 -9.37 20.10
CA ASP A 192 6.52 -10.79 20.13
C ASP A 192 5.43 -11.67 19.53
N ALA A 193 4.16 -11.27 19.67
CA ALA A 193 3.04 -11.94 19.03
C ALA A 193 3.09 -11.88 17.48
N GLU A 194 3.53 -10.74 16.90
CA GLU A 194 3.69 -10.61 15.45
C GLU A 194 4.88 -11.41 14.93
N LYS A 195 5.98 -11.47 15.69
CA LYS A 195 7.15 -12.33 15.37
C LYS A 195 6.78 -13.81 15.40
N VAL A 196 6.09 -14.24 16.45
CA VAL A 196 5.62 -15.62 16.60
C VAL A 196 4.64 -15.98 15.48
N LYS A 197 3.68 -15.10 15.17
CA LYS A 197 2.77 -15.29 14.05
C LYS A 197 3.50 -15.49 12.72
N SER A 198 4.50 -14.66 12.44
CA SER A 198 5.27 -14.76 11.19
C SER A 198 6.02 -16.09 11.08
N LEU A 199 6.56 -16.60 12.20
CA LEU A 199 7.24 -17.89 12.25
C LEU A 199 6.27 -19.07 12.04
N PHE A 200 5.08 -19.03 12.63
CA PHE A 200 4.10 -20.10 12.46
C PHE A 200 3.57 -20.18 11.03
N VAL A 201 3.30 -19.04 10.40
CA VAL A 201 2.81 -19.02 9.00
C VAL A 201 3.88 -19.54 8.05
N SER A 202 5.16 -19.18 8.24
CA SER A 202 6.26 -19.71 7.42
C SER A 202 6.42 -21.24 7.58
N TYR A 203 6.25 -21.75 8.80
CA TYR A 203 6.35 -23.19 9.08
C TYR A 203 5.22 -24.00 8.42
N ASP A 204 4.02 -23.44 8.32
CA ASP A 204 2.88 -24.07 7.63
C ASP A 204 3.02 -24.06 6.11
N GLU A 205 3.64 -23.00 5.53
CA GLU A 205 3.94 -22.95 4.10
C GLU A 205 5.01 -23.95 3.70
N ASP A 206 6.09 -24.10 4.51
CA ASP A 206 7.13 -25.11 4.30
C ASP A 206 6.58 -26.53 4.38
N LYS A 207 5.64 -26.81 5.31
CA LYS A 207 4.98 -28.12 5.39
C LYS A 207 4.10 -28.44 4.18
N LYS A 208 3.41 -27.45 3.61
CA LYS A 208 2.61 -27.65 2.39
C LYS A 208 3.47 -27.94 1.17
N MET A 209 4.71 -27.44 1.12
CA MET A 209 5.67 -27.75 0.05
C MET A 209 6.29 -29.17 0.17
N ILE A 210 6.36 -29.72 1.38
CA ILE A 210 6.94 -31.07 1.60
C ILE A 210 5.90 -32.19 1.39
N LEU A 211 4.60 -31.87 1.42
CA LEU A 211 3.50 -32.85 1.30
C LEU A 211 2.85 -32.88 -0.10
N ASN A 212 3.33 -32.10 -1.07
CA ASN A 212 3.01 -32.12 -2.49
C ASN A 212 4.24 -32.55 -3.30
#